data_3c43558935c3baf38f194a9039366c38
#
_entry.id   3c43558935c3baf38f194a9039366c38
#
_cell.length_a   1.000
_cell.length_b   1.000
_cell.length_c   1.000
_cell.angle_alpha   90.00
_cell.angle_beta   90.00
_cell.angle_gamma   90.00
#
_symmetry.space_group_name_H-M   'P 1'
#
loop_
_entity.id
_entity.type
_entity.pdbx_description
1 polymer ?
#
loop_
_entity_poly.entity_id
_entity_poly.type
_entity_poly.pdbx_seq_one_letter_code
_entity_poly.pdbx_strand_id
1 'polypeptide(L)'
;GSAAATMVHEFYTAKDFPVIEKHTQIQNDDRYNLMIPVPFVGVSRFNNNGFSQGYAIHLNDMHGQKKRYATFKYGTDYNDNSQAVYMEEYYYNTAQPYSPNRRNELKSTVPVLYGEKILGEADMGKSMDFYMDMRSNYSYTQSIGAQIDVHGLNLIFFFLPWFTAIPVLNFDEQTFSSVVANKVIFKSAILKTVKTYTEGKLTEKENLYFDSETGNPLVSRISNEFKDDIYTMDIPGHWYDKNFKGAYRNVGTSFAASEYTVSSNEITF
;
A
#
# COMPACT_ATOMS: atom_id res chain seq x y z
N GLY A 1 -29.76 -20.05 39.80
CA GLY A 1 -29.00 -21.04 39.03
C GLY A 1 -27.52 -20.72 39.11
N SER A 2 -26.68 -21.66 39.54
CA SER A 2 -25.24 -21.50 39.50
C SER A 2 -24.76 -21.54 38.04
N ALA A 3 -23.88 -20.62 37.64
CA ALA A 3 -23.24 -20.67 36.34
C ALA A 3 -22.46 -22.01 36.22
N ALA A 4 -22.66 -22.70 35.09
CA ALA A 4 -22.02 -24.01 34.85
C ALA A 4 -20.65 -23.91 34.19
N ALA A 5 -20.39 -22.79 33.51
CA ALA A 5 -19.15 -22.55 32.75
C ALA A 5 -18.83 -21.07 32.64
N THR A 6 -17.55 -20.75 32.43
CA THR A 6 -17.06 -19.41 32.04
C THR A 6 -16.53 -19.49 30.62
N MET A 7 -16.95 -18.57 29.78
CA MET A 7 -16.47 -18.44 28.38
C MET A 7 -15.60 -17.22 28.26
N VAL A 8 -14.46 -17.34 27.61
CA VAL A 8 -13.50 -16.27 27.38
C VAL A 8 -13.29 -16.09 25.88
N HIS A 9 -13.42 -14.88 25.40
CA HIS A 9 -13.14 -14.49 24.03
C HIS A 9 -12.01 -13.47 24.02
N GLU A 10 -10.98 -13.73 23.26
CA GLU A 10 -9.89 -12.79 23.02
C GLU A 10 -9.81 -12.43 21.55
N PHE A 11 -9.46 -11.19 21.31
CA PHE A 11 -9.33 -10.66 19.97
C PHE A 11 -7.93 -10.06 19.78
N TYR A 12 -7.45 -10.09 18.56
CA TYR A 12 -6.23 -9.39 18.20
C TYR A 12 -6.44 -7.88 18.30
N THR A 13 -5.41 -7.18 18.74
CA THR A 13 -5.44 -5.75 18.97
C THR A 13 -4.29 -5.05 18.21
N ALA A 14 -4.28 -3.73 18.23
CA ALA A 14 -3.19 -2.94 17.67
C ALA A 14 -1.82 -3.18 18.37
N LYS A 15 -1.80 -3.82 19.55
CA LYS A 15 -0.56 -4.27 20.19
C LYS A 15 0.02 -5.50 19.52
N ASP A 16 -0.85 -6.42 19.08
CA ASP A 16 -0.45 -7.64 18.37
C ASP A 16 -0.06 -7.31 16.93
N PHE A 17 -0.92 -6.54 16.25
CA PHE A 17 -0.74 -6.07 14.88
C PHE A 17 -1.02 -4.57 14.80
N PRO A 18 -0.03 -3.75 14.52
CA PRO A 18 -0.27 -2.32 14.37
C PRO A 18 -1.15 -2.07 13.14
N VAL A 19 -2.18 -1.23 13.27
CA VAL A 19 -3.11 -0.89 12.18
C VAL A 19 -2.35 -0.36 10.95
N ILE A 20 -1.33 0.46 11.20
CA ILE A 20 -0.41 0.92 10.17
C ILE A 20 0.84 0.04 10.22
N GLU A 21 0.98 -0.88 9.25
CA GLU A 21 2.14 -1.76 9.17
C GLU A 21 3.38 -1.04 8.65
N LYS A 22 3.19 -0.23 7.63
CA LYS A 22 4.26 0.51 6.96
C LYS A 22 3.76 1.86 6.48
N HIS A 23 4.63 2.86 6.61
CA HIS A 23 4.45 4.18 6.03
C HIS A 23 5.70 4.55 5.26
N THR A 24 5.53 5.01 4.02
CA THR A 24 6.62 5.49 3.17
C THR A 24 6.24 6.84 2.59
N GLN A 25 7.16 7.77 2.65
CA GLN A 25 7.03 9.10 2.04
C GLN A 25 8.16 9.29 1.04
N ILE A 26 7.81 9.81 -0.14
CA ILE A 26 8.75 10.21 -1.18
C ILE A 26 8.44 11.68 -1.49
N GLN A 27 9.46 12.49 -1.50
CA GLN A 27 9.37 13.90 -1.86
C GLN A 27 10.45 14.22 -2.87
N ASN A 28 10.08 14.92 -3.92
CA ASN A 28 10.99 15.45 -4.91
C ASN A 28 10.66 16.93 -5.18
N ASP A 29 11.69 17.74 -5.23
CA ASP A 29 11.62 19.18 -5.53
C ASP A 29 12.56 19.43 -6.71
N ASP A 30 11.98 19.80 -7.85
CA ASP A 30 12.73 20.06 -9.07
C ASP A 30 12.56 21.52 -9.45
N ARG A 31 13.69 22.23 -9.53
CA ARG A 31 13.73 23.66 -9.84
C ARG A 31 14.68 23.89 -11.00
N TYR A 32 14.15 24.49 -12.03
CA TYR A 32 14.91 24.88 -13.18
C TYR A 32 14.74 26.37 -13.45
N ASN A 33 15.84 27.09 -13.44
CA ASN A 33 15.89 28.52 -13.76
C ASN A 33 16.84 28.73 -14.93
N LEU A 34 16.32 29.24 -16.03
CA LEU A 34 17.11 29.61 -17.19
C LEU A 34 16.95 31.10 -17.47
N MET A 35 18.06 31.79 -17.64
CA MET A 35 18.08 33.16 -18.06
C MET A 35 18.85 33.24 -19.38
N ILE A 36 18.18 33.67 -20.42
CA ILE A 36 18.78 33.84 -21.77
C ILE A 36 18.86 35.33 -22.07
N PRO A 37 20.05 35.91 -22.12
CA PRO A 37 20.22 37.25 -22.63
C PRO A 37 20.02 37.21 -24.13
N VAL A 38 19.06 38.01 -24.65
CA VAL A 38 18.81 38.16 -26.05
C VAL A 38 19.45 39.48 -26.49
N PRO A 39 20.51 39.44 -27.30
CA PRO A 39 21.19 40.64 -27.75
C PRO A 39 20.20 41.61 -28.41
N PHE A 40 20.24 42.88 -28.04
CA PHE A 40 19.41 43.99 -28.54
C PHE A 40 17.92 43.93 -28.20
N VAL A 41 17.43 42.87 -27.53
CA VAL A 41 16.00 42.69 -27.25
C VAL A 41 15.69 42.63 -25.74
N GLY A 42 16.61 42.12 -24.90
CA GLY A 42 16.38 42.05 -23.47
C GLY A 42 16.73 40.72 -22.84
N VAL A 43 16.08 40.38 -21.75
CA VAL A 43 16.31 39.17 -20.97
C VAL A 43 15.05 38.33 -20.94
N SER A 44 15.18 37.09 -21.38
CA SER A 44 14.13 36.09 -21.20
C SER A 44 14.45 35.23 -19.98
N ARG A 45 13.52 35.16 -19.02
CA ARG A 45 13.60 34.31 -17.82
C ARG A 45 12.59 33.18 -17.94
N PHE A 46 13.07 31.99 -17.68
CA PHE A 46 12.24 30.78 -17.59
C PHE A 46 12.42 30.17 -16.21
N ASN A 47 11.36 30.19 -15.42
CA ASN A 47 11.33 29.60 -14.09
C ASN A 47 10.36 28.42 -14.11
N ASN A 48 10.87 27.21 -13.91
CA ASN A 48 10.06 26.02 -13.74
C ASN A 48 10.28 25.49 -12.33
N ASN A 49 9.20 25.40 -11.56
CA ASN A 49 9.19 24.84 -10.22
C ASN A 49 8.27 23.64 -10.19
N GLY A 50 8.84 22.46 -10.00
CA GLY A 50 8.13 21.19 -9.84
C GLY A 50 8.21 20.70 -8.40
N PHE A 51 7.08 20.31 -7.84
CA PHE A 51 7.01 19.68 -6.53
C PHE A 51 6.19 18.39 -6.63
N SER A 52 6.77 17.27 -6.18
CA SER A 52 6.04 16.01 -6.08
C SER A 52 6.18 15.40 -4.71
N GLN A 53 5.08 14.91 -4.18
CA GLN A 53 5.02 14.22 -2.89
C GLN A 53 4.18 12.97 -3.00
N GLY A 54 4.74 11.85 -2.54
CA GLY A 54 4.07 10.56 -2.53
C GLY A 54 3.99 9.99 -1.13
N TYR A 55 2.84 9.46 -0.77
CA TYR A 55 2.62 8.70 0.47
C TYR A 55 2.12 7.30 0.13
N ALA A 56 2.70 6.30 0.77
CA ALA A 56 2.19 4.95 0.76
C ALA A 56 1.98 4.47 2.19
N ILE A 57 0.74 4.07 2.49
CA ILE A 57 0.33 3.59 3.81
C ILE A 57 -0.19 2.17 3.64
N HIS A 58 0.34 1.24 4.44
CA HIS A 58 -0.12 -0.13 4.51
C HIS A 58 -0.95 -0.32 5.78
N LEU A 59 -2.21 -0.68 5.60
CA LEU A 59 -3.16 -0.96 6.67
C LEU A 59 -3.51 -2.43 6.71
N ASN A 60 -3.98 -2.92 7.86
CA ASN A 60 -4.54 -4.26 8.02
C ASN A 60 -5.84 -4.24 8.83
N ASP A 61 -6.61 -5.31 8.74
CA ASP A 61 -7.90 -5.52 9.43
C ASP A 61 -7.81 -6.47 10.61
N MET A 62 -6.61 -6.66 11.18
CA MET A 62 -6.40 -7.58 12.29
C MET A 62 -7.08 -7.14 13.60
N HIS A 63 -7.33 -5.85 13.78
CA HIS A 63 -8.00 -5.37 14.98
C HIS A 63 -9.43 -5.91 15.07
N GLY A 64 -9.73 -6.65 16.13
CA GLY A 64 -11.03 -7.29 16.34
C GLY A 64 -11.16 -8.69 15.73
N GLN A 65 -10.14 -9.21 15.04
CA GLN A 65 -10.12 -10.60 14.60
C GLN A 65 -9.98 -11.55 15.79
N LYS A 66 -10.63 -12.73 15.70
CA LYS A 66 -10.60 -13.73 16.75
C LYS A 66 -9.17 -14.18 17.01
N LYS A 67 -8.77 -14.24 18.30
CA LYS A 67 -7.47 -14.73 18.75
C LYS A 67 -7.60 -16.03 19.50
N ARG A 68 -8.50 -16.07 20.48
CA ARG A 68 -8.75 -17.23 21.31
C ARG A 68 -10.21 -17.26 21.75
N TYR A 69 -10.75 -18.47 21.81
CA TYR A 69 -11.99 -18.80 22.49
C TYR A 69 -11.71 -19.92 23.49
N ALA A 70 -12.16 -19.80 24.73
CA ALA A 70 -11.96 -20.85 25.71
C ALA A 70 -13.18 -20.98 26.62
N THR A 71 -13.45 -22.23 27.05
CA THR A 71 -14.50 -22.57 28.00
C THR A 71 -13.87 -23.24 29.20
N PHE A 72 -14.17 -22.75 30.38
CA PHE A 72 -13.68 -23.24 31.67
C PHE A 72 -14.85 -23.73 32.51
N LYS A 73 -14.57 -24.68 33.41
CA LYS A 73 -15.52 -25.00 34.47
C LYS A 73 -15.66 -23.81 35.40
N TYR A 74 -16.84 -23.65 35.98
CA TYR A 74 -17.09 -22.59 36.94
C TYR A 74 -16.12 -22.71 38.16
N GLY A 75 -15.53 -21.59 38.57
CA GLY A 75 -14.60 -21.53 39.68
C GLY A 75 -13.14 -21.87 39.38
N THR A 76 -12.81 -22.18 38.11
CA THR A 76 -11.40 -22.33 37.69
C THR A 76 -10.77 -20.98 37.28
N ASP A 77 -9.44 -20.89 37.33
CA ASP A 77 -8.72 -19.71 36.85
C ASP A 77 -8.73 -19.67 35.32
N TYR A 78 -9.42 -18.69 34.76
CA TYR A 78 -9.54 -18.48 33.28
C TYR A 78 -8.25 -17.93 32.65
N ASN A 79 -7.23 -17.59 33.44
CA ASN A 79 -5.92 -17.19 32.92
C ASN A 79 -4.99 -18.39 32.70
N ASP A 80 -5.31 -19.52 33.31
CA ASP A 80 -4.57 -20.78 33.13
C ASP A 80 -5.20 -21.63 32.02
N ASN A 81 -4.61 -21.54 30.82
CA ASN A 81 -5.09 -22.27 29.63
C ASN A 81 -5.14 -23.80 29.83
N SER A 82 -4.30 -24.33 30.72
CA SER A 82 -4.27 -25.78 30.98
C SER A 82 -5.56 -26.30 31.65
N GLN A 83 -6.35 -25.39 32.26
CA GLN A 83 -7.61 -25.71 32.90
C GLN A 83 -8.83 -25.58 31.99
N ALA A 84 -8.62 -25.18 30.73
CA ALA A 84 -9.69 -25.08 29.75
C ALA A 84 -10.23 -26.48 29.39
N VAL A 85 -11.55 -26.62 29.41
CA VAL A 85 -12.23 -27.84 28.93
C VAL A 85 -12.21 -27.89 27.41
N TYR A 86 -12.34 -26.72 26.82
CA TYR A 86 -12.30 -26.51 25.38
C TYR A 86 -11.62 -25.18 25.08
N MET A 87 -10.73 -25.14 24.09
CA MET A 87 -10.08 -23.91 23.65
C MET A 87 -9.79 -23.97 22.16
N GLU A 88 -10.02 -22.87 21.50
CA GLU A 88 -9.60 -22.63 20.11
C GLU A 88 -8.66 -21.44 20.04
N GLU A 89 -7.59 -21.56 19.27
CA GLU A 89 -6.67 -20.50 18.95
C GLU A 89 -6.61 -20.30 17.44
N TYR A 90 -6.68 -19.05 17.01
CA TYR A 90 -6.74 -18.67 15.60
C TYR A 90 -5.45 -17.97 15.17
N TYR A 91 -4.77 -18.53 14.18
CA TYR A 91 -3.53 -18.00 13.64
C TYR A 91 -3.72 -17.59 12.20
N TYR A 92 -3.36 -16.34 11.91
CA TYR A 92 -3.49 -15.76 10.59
C TYR A 92 -2.15 -15.81 9.83
N ASN A 93 -2.21 -15.66 8.50
CA ASN A 93 -1.04 -15.73 7.66
C ASN A 93 -0.15 -14.48 7.90
N THR A 94 1.06 -14.70 8.37
CA THR A 94 2.02 -13.66 8.75
C THR A 94 3.34 -13.84 8.03
N ALA A 95 4.06 -12.73 7.83
CA ALA A 95 5.39 -12.74 7.18
C ALA A 95 6.41 -13.59 7.97
N GLN A 96 6.25 -13.67 9.27
CA GLN A 96 7.01 -14.54 10.17
C GLN A 96 6.05 -15.16 11.20
N PRO A 97 6.36 -16.29 11.85
CA PRO A 97 5.50 -16.88 12.87
C PRO A 97 5.05 -15.86 13.90
N TYR A 98 3.78 -15.87 14.27
CA TYR A 98 3.22 -14.94 15.25
C TYR A 98 4.01 -14.97 16.57
N SER A 99 4.24 -13.79 17.14
CA SER A 99 4.83 -13.65 18.47
C SER A 99 4.20 -12.46 19.21
N PRO A 100 3.76 -12.64 20.47
CA PRO A 100 3.17 -11.57 21.27
C PRO A 100 4.18 -10.46 21.65
N ASN A 101 5.47 -10.79 21.58
CA ASN A 101 6.56 -9.87 21.96
C ASN A 101 7.17 -9.14 20.78
N ARG A 102 6.55 -9.21 19.63
CA ARG A 102 7.03 -8.62 18.40
C ARG A 102 5.92 -7.90 17.64
N ARG A 103 6.27 -6.88 16.88
CA ARG A 103 5.39 -6.28 15.89
C ARG A 103 5.18 -7.27 14.74
N ASN A 104 3.99 -7.83 14.64
CA ASN A 104 3.65 -8.77 13.59
C ASN A 104 3.16 -8.04 12.33
N GLU A 105 3.39 -8.64 11.16
CA GLU A 105 2.98 -8.12 9.86
C GLU A 105 2.22 -9.21 9.11
N LEU A 106 1.08 -8.86 8.47
CA LEU A 106 0.31 -9.77 7.65
C LEU A 106 1.03 -10.08 6.33
N LYS A 107 1.01 -11.36 5.94
CA LYS A 107 1.39 -11.82 4.62
C LYS A 107 0.12 -12.07 3.80
N SER A 108 -0.07 -11.31 2.72
CA SER A 108 -1.20 -11.48 1.80
C SER A 108 -1.00 -12.60 0.78
N THR A 109 0.24 -13.08 0.62
CA THR A 109 0.58 -14.12 -0.36
C THR A 109 0.31 -15.50 0.20
N VAL A 110 -0.46 -16.30 -0.52
CA VAL A 110 -0.82 -17.68 -0.19
C VAL A 110 -0.75 -18.59 -1.41
N PRO A 111 -0.54 -19.92 -1.24
CA PRO A 111 -0.65 -20.88 -2.32
C PRO A 111 -2.08 -20.96 -2.85
N VAL A 112 -2.25 -20.93 -4.18
CA VAL A 112 -3.56 -20.95 -4.82
C VAL A 112 -3.70 -22.08 -5.83
N LEU A 113 -4.95 -22.55 -5.96
CA LEU A 113 -5.37 -23.50 -6.97
C LEU A 113 -6.40 -22.86 -7.91
N TYR A 114 -6.39 -23.30 -9.18
CA TYR A 114 -7.45 -23.06 -10.12
C TYR A 114 -7.76 -24.35 -10.87
N GLY A 115 -8.96 -24.86 -10.68
CA GLY A 115 -9.27 -26.22 -11.09
C GLY A 115 -8.34 -27.22 -10.35
N GLU A 116 -7.78 -28.16 -11.08
CA GLU A 116 -6.84 -29.14 -10.53
C GLU A 116 -5.37 -28.70 -10.61
N LYS A 117 -5.11 -27.43 -10.99
CA LYS A 117 -3.75 -26.92 -11.20
C LYS A 117 -3.30 -26.06 -10.04
N ILE A 118 -2.11 -26.36 -9.54
CA ILE A 118 -1.39 -25.48 -8.60
C ILE A 118 -0.83 -24.33 -9.43
N LEU A 119 -1.30 -23.10 -9.15
CA LEU A 119 -0.84 -21.89 -9.85
C LEU A 119 0.42 -21.28 -9.20
N GLY A 120 0.78 -21.71 -7.99
CA GLY A 120 1.84 -21.10 -7.19
C GLY A 120 1.31 -20.21 -6.10
N GLU A 121 1.99 -19.11 -5.80
CA GLU A 121 1.57 -18.15 -4.78
C GLU A 121 0.89 -16.94 -5.45
N ALA A 122 -0.19 -16.44 -4.86
CA ALA A 122 -0.88 -15.22 -5.26
C ALA A 122 -1.18 -14.32 -4.06
N ASP A 123 -1.21 -13.02 -4.29
CA ASP A 123 -1.71 -12.04 -3.30
C ASP A 123 -3.23 -12.16 -3.19
N MET A 124 -3.71 -12.31 -1.96
CA MET A 124 -5.14 -12.41 -1.65
C MET A 124 -5.51 -11.44 -0.54
N GLY A 125 -6.78 -11.01 -0.53
CA GLY A 125 -7.26 -10.10 0.50
C GLY A 125 -6.52 -8.76 0.53
N LYS A 126 -6.00 -8.31 -0.61
CA LYS A 126 -5.28 -7.04 -0.72
C LYS A 126 -6.05 -6.11 -1.65
N SER A 127 -6.37 -4.93 -1.16
CA SER A 127 -6.94 -3.86 -1.98
C SER A 127 -6.07 -2.63 -1.94
N MET A 128 -6.24 -1.75 -2.93
CA MET A 128 -5.44 -0.54 -3.04
C MET A 128 -6.32 0.62 -3.49
N ASP A 129 -6.27 1.69 -2.72
CA ASP A 129 -6.84 2.97 -3.08
C ASP A 129 -5.72 3.93 -3.47
N PHE A 130 -5.91 4.62 -4.58
CA PHE A 130 -4.95 5.58 -5.10
C PHE A 130 -5.64 6.91 -5.36
N TYR A 131 -5.12 7.98 -4.76
CA TYR A 131 -5.59 9.34 -4.93
C TYR A 131 -4.44 10.20 -5.42
N MET A 132 -4.71 10.98 -6.46
CA MET A 132 -3.73 11.91 -7.01
C MET A 132 -4.37 13.29 -7.20
N ASP A 133 -3.72 14.32 -6.69
CA ASP A 133 -4.04 15.72 -6.93
C ASP A 133 -2.89 16.35 -7.73
N MET A 134 -3.22 16.88 -8.88
CA MET A 134 -2.26 17.57 -9.78
C MET A 134 -2.70 19.01 -9.93
N ARG A 135 -1.79 19.92 -9.71
CA ARG A 135 -2.02 21.35 -9.88
C ARG A 135 -0.90 21.94 -10.71
N SER A 136 -1.27 22.75 -11.68
CA SER A 136 -0.32 23.52 -12.48
C SER A 136 -0.78 24.96 -12.59
N ASN A 137 0.17 25.86 -12.55
CA ASN A 137 -0.06 27.28 -12.82
C ASN A 137 0.99 27.76 -13.82
N TYR A 138 0.55 28.48 -14.81
CA TYR A 138 1.39 29.07 -15.81
C TYR A 138 1.18 30.58 -15.81
N SER A 139 2.26 31.33 -15.71
CA SER A 139 2.25 32.79 -15.79
C SER A 139 3.25 33.26 -16.83
N TYR A 140 2.80 34.09 -17.74
CA TYR A 140 3.63 34.74 -18.72
C TYR A 140 3.48 36.26 -18.58
N THR A 141 4.61 36.94 -18.40
CA THR A 141 4.65 38.37 -18.28
C THR A 141 5.61 38.95 -19.32
N GLN A 142 5.10 39.86 -20.09
CA GLN A 142 5.90 40.65 -21.04
C GLN A 142 5.98 42.10 -20.54
N SER A 143 7.17 42.62 -20.39
CA SER A 143 7.40 44.00 -20.02
C SER A 143 8.30 44.68 -21.01
N ILE A 144 7.98 45.94 -21.31
CA ILE A 144 8.80 46.81 -22.17
C ILE A 144 9.53 47.74 -21.23
N GLY A 145 10.84 47.68 -21.23
CA GLY A 145 11.71 48.62 -20.53
C GLY A 145 12.55 49.42 -21.50
N ALA A 146 13.15 50.49 -21.01
CA ALA A 146 14.18 51.19 -21.74
C ALA A 146 15.48 51.14 -20.95
N GLN A 147 16.53 50.62 -21.56
CA GLN A 147 17.87 50.71 -20.98
C GLN A 147 18.52 51.99 -21.50
N ILE A 148 18.87 52.86 -20.57
CA ILE A 148 19.57 54.12 -20.89
C ILE A 148 21.03 53.94 -20.52
N ASP A 149 21.89 53.85 -21.49
CA ASP A 149 23.33 53.84 -21.31
C ASP A 149 23.90 55.24 -21.51
N VAL A 150 24.62 55.73 -20.53
CA VAL A 150 25.29 57.02 -20.56
C VAL A 150 26.74 56.78 -20.92
N HIS A 151 27.10 57.25 -22.09
CA HIS A 151 28.48 57.19 -22.57
C HIS A 151 29.13 58.56 -22.42
N GLY A 152 30.29 58.62 -21.85
CA GLY A 152 31.10 59.84 -21.76
C GLY A 152 32.33 59.77 -22.66
N LEU A 153 32.43 60.68 -23.60
CA LEU A 153 33.63 60.85 -24.40
C LEU A 153 34.47 61.99 -23.81
N ASN A 154 35.60 61.63 -23.16
CA ASN A 154 36.58 62.58 -22.66
C ASN A 154 37.51 63.01 -23.79
N LEU A 155 37.22 64.11 -24.38
CA LEU A 155 38.17 64.88 -25.18
C LEU A 155 38.87 65.86 -24.25
N ILE A 156 40.19 66.02 -24.37
CA ILE A 156 41.13 66.76 -23.48
C ILE A 156 40.62 68.10 -22.93
N PHE A 157 39.59 68.70 -23.50
CA PHE A 157 38.97 69.95 -23.06
C PHE A 157 37.43 70.00 -23.10
N PHE A 158 36.72 68.92 -23.52
CA PHE A 158 35.28 68.92 -23.58
C PHE A 158 34.71 67.55 -23.24
N PHE A 159 33.79 67.48 -22.26
CA PHE A 159 32.98 66.36 -21.95
C PHE A 159 31.65 66.43 -22.73
N LEU A 160 31.43 65.56 -23.69
CA LEU A 160 30.18 65.42 -24.40
C LEU A 160 29.50 64.12 -23.98
N PRO A 161 28.48 64.21 -23.10
CA PRO A 161 27.67 63.05 -22.79
C PRO A 161 26.70 62.75 -23.93
N TRP A 162 26.66 61.53 -24.41
CA TRP A 162 25.60 61.07 -25.27
C TRP A 162 24.79 59.97 -24.59
N PHE A 163 23.51 59.92 -24.88
CA PHE A 163 22.58 58.93 -24.32
C PHE A 163 22.10 58.05 -25.45
N THR A 164 22.20 56.74 -25.26
CA THR A 164 21.54 55.79 -26.12
C THR A 164 20.43 55.12 -25.32
N ALA A 165 19.20 55.26 -25.77
CA ALA A 165 18.06 54.56 -25.21
C ALA A 165 17.70 53.39 -26.12
N ILE A 166 17.88 52.17 -25.66
CA ILE A 166 17.54 50.97 -26.39
C ILE A 166 16.29 50.38 -25.74
N PRO A 167 15.19 50.17 -26.50
CA PRO A 167 14.03 49.48 -25.96
C PRO A 167 14.41 48.03 -25.65
N VAL A 168 14.11 47.61 -24.44
CA VAL A 168 14.40 46.26 -23.93
C VAL A 168 13.09 45.55 -23.71
N LEU A 169 12.90 44.43 -24.38
CA LEU A 169 11.77 43.53 -24.19
C LEU A 169 12.17 42.44 -23.20
N ASN A 170 11.54 42.42 -22.02
CA ASN A 170 11.74 41.37 -21.04
C ASN A 170 10.57 40.38 -21.09
N PHE A 171 10.90 39.11 -21.15
CA PHE A 171 9.96 38.01 -21.10
C PHE A 171 10.20 37.24 -19.81
N ASP A 172 9.16 37.04 -19.03
CA ASP A 172 9.20 36.22 -17.80
C ASP A 172 8.13 35.14 -17.92
N GLU A 173 8.57 33.90 -17.99
CA GLU A 173 7.73 32.73 -18.04
C GLU A 173 7.94 31.93 -16.74
N GLN A 174 6.87 31.73 -16.01
CA GLN A 174 6.86 30.99 -14.76
C GLN A 174 5.88 29.82 -14.87
N THR A 175 6.39 28.63 -14.68
CA THR A 175 5.59 27.41 -14.59
C THR A 175 5.74 26.83 -13.19
N PHE A 176 4.62 26.59 -12.55
CA PHE A 176 4.55 25.85 -11.29
C PHE A 176 3.72 24.59 -11.49
N SER A 177 4.26 23.46 -11.12
CA SER A 177 3.53 22.19 -11.12
C SER A 177 3.69 21.49 -9.77
N SER A 178 2.59 20.98 -9.23
CA SER A 178 2.62 20.16 -8.02
C SER A 178 1.80 18.90 -8.21
N VAL A 179 2.33 17.78 -7.76
CA VAL A 179 1.66 16.48 -7.76
C VAL A 179 1.75 15.89 -6.35
N VAL A 180 0.58 15.55 -5.79
CA VAL A 180 0.49 14.80 -4.54
C VAL A 180 -0.21 13.49 -4.83
N ALA A 181 0.45 12.38 -4.53
CA ALA A 181 -0.07 11.04 -4.75
C ALA A 181 -0.17 10.28 -3.41
N ASN A 182 -1.36 9.79 -3.09
CA ASN A 182 -1.60 8.97 -1.90
C ASN A 182 -2.00 7.56 -2.30
N LYS A 183 -1.27 6.58 -1.80
CA LYS A 183 -1.52 5.16 -2.00
C LYS A 183 -1.84 4.51 -0.67
N VAL A 184 -3.03 3.97 -0.52
CA VAL A 184 -3.44 3.22 0.66
C VAL A 184 -3.62 1.77 0.28
N ILE A 185 -2.88 0.88 0.91
CA ILE A 185 -2.90 -0.56 0.67
C ILE A 185 -3.51 -1.22 1.90
N PHE A 186 -4.64 -1.91 1.70
CA PHE A 186 -5.30 -2.69 2.74
C PHE A 186 -4.93 -4.17 2.59
N LYS A 187 -4.58 -4.81 3.69
CA LYS A 187 -4.36 -6.25 3.77
C LYS A 187 -5.41 -6.86 4.67
N SER A 188 -6.12 -7.86 4.17
CA SER A 188 -7.10 -8.61 4.95
C SER A 188 -6.44 -9.81 5.64
N ALA A 189 -6.94 -10.11 6.83
CA ALA A 189 -6.51 -11.25 7.62
C ALA A 189 -6.91 -12.57 6.94
N ILE A 190 -5.94 -13.39 6.58
CA ILE A 190 -6.16 -14.72 6.00
C ILE A 190 -5.96 -15.76 7.11
N LEU A 191 -7.01 -16.45 7.48
CA LEU A 191 -6.94 -17.50 8.50
C LEU A 191 -6.14 -18.68 7.97
N LYS A 192 -5.00 -18.97 8.62
CA LYS A 192 -4.11 -20.05 8.22
C LYS A 192 -4.32 -21.30 9.06
N THR A 193 -4.32 -21.17 10.38
CA THR A 193 -4.35 -22.33 11.29
C THR A 193 -5.33 -22.08 12.42
N VAL A 194 -6.09 -23.12 12.78
CA VAL A 194 -6.90 -23.17 13.98
C VAL A 194 -6.41 -24.35 14.82
N LYS A 195 -6.05 -24.07 16.07
CA LYS A 195 -5.69 -25.10 17.05
C LYS A 195 -6.84 -25.29 18.02
N THR A 196 -7.32 -26.51 18.14
CA THR A 196 -8.42 -26.87 19.03
C THR A 196 -7.90 -27.80 20.11
N TYR A 197 -8.11 -27.41 21.34
CA TYR A 197 -7.80 -28.19 22.54
C TYR A 197 -9.11 -28.66 23.16
N THR A 198 -9.27 -29.95 23.29
CA THR A 198 -10.45 -30.56 23.92
C THR A 198 -9.97 -31.59 24.91
N GLU A 199 -10.25 -31.38 26.21
CA GLU A 199 -9.86 -32.30 27.28
C GLU A 199 -8.36 -32.69 27.24
N GLY A 200 -7.50 -31.71 26.93
CA GLY A 200 -6.05 -31.90 26.87
C GLY A 200 -5.53 -32.47 25.53
N LYS A 201 -6.41 -32.75 24.57
CA LYS A 201 -6.03 -33.24 23.25
C LYS A 201 -5.94 -32.07 22.26
N LEU A 202 -4.87 -32.02 21.50
CA LEU A 202 -4.64 -31.01 20.46
C LEU A 202 -5.03 -31.53 19.08
N THR A 203 -5.87 -30.77 18.37
CA THR A 203 -6.13 -30.95 16.95
C THR A 203 -5.77 -29.64 16.25
N GLU A 204 -5.01 -29.73 15.16
CA GLU A 204 -4.60 -28.58 14.37
C GLU A 204 -5.20 -28.69 12.97
N LYS A 205 -5.98 -27.68 12.57
CA LYS A 205 -6.48 -27.52 11.19
C LYS A 205 -5.71 -26.43 10.51
N GLU A 206 -5.00 -26.74 9.43
CA GLU A 206 -4.25 -25.80 8.61
C GLU A 206 -4.83 -25.69 7.21
N ASN A 207 -5.09 -24.48 6.73
CA ASN A 207 -5.49 -24.18 5.36
C ASN A 207 -4.23 -24.12 4.47
N LEU A 208 -4.12 -25.02 3.52
CA LEU A 208 -2.92 -25.19 2.68
C LEU A 208 -3.02 -24.46 1.35
N TYR A 209 -4.17 -24.58 0.68
CA TYR A 209 -4.41 -23.99 -0.64
C TYR A 209 -5.73 -23.25 -0.65
N PHE A 210 -5.77 -22.19 -1.42
CA PHE A 210 -6.92 -21.32 -1.57
C PHE A 210 -7.37 -21.26 -3.02
N ASP A 211 -8.64 -20.99 -3.23
CA ASP A 211 -9.19 -20.76 -4.57
C ASP A 211 -8.72 -19.41 -5.11
N SER A 212 -8.13 -19.42 -6.30
CA SER A 212 -7.60 -18.21 -6.92
C SER A 212 -8.68 -17.16 -7.25
N GLU A 213 -9.94 -17.59 -7.45
CA GLU A 213 -11.04 -16.67 -7.79
C GLU A 213 -11.75 -16.12 -6.55
N THR A 214 -12.06 -16.95 -5.57
CA THR A 214 -12.90 -16.57 -4.43
C THR A 214 -12.11 -16.27 -3.16
N GLY A 215 -10.89 -16.81 -3.06
CA GLY A 215 -10.08 -16.71 -1.85
C GLY A 215 -10.48 -17.66 -0.73
N ASN A 216 -11.43 -18.58 -0.97
CA ASN A 216 -11.83 -19.56 0.02
C ASN A 216 -10.77 -20.66 0.18
N PRO A 217 -10.57 -21.20 1.39
CA PRO A 217 -9.73 -22.38 1.57
C PRO A 217 -10.31 -23.55 0.78
N LEU A 218 -9.47 -24.22 -0.03
CA LEU A 218 -9.83 -25.40 -0.81
C LEU A 218 -9.28 -26.68 -0.19
N VAL A 219 -8.01 -26.63 0.21
CA VAL A 219 -7.36 -27.81 0.80
C VAL A 219 -6.98 -27.47 2.23
N SER A 220 -7.44 -28.27 3.15
CA SER A 220 -7.04 -28.17 4.54
C SER A 220 -6.46 -29.50 5.05
N ARG A 221 -5.52 -29.39 5.97
CA ARG A 221 -4.94 -30.51 6.68
C ARG A 221 -5.41 -30.46 8.13
N ILE A 222 -5.85 -31.59 8.65
CA ILE A 222 -6.16 -31.77 10.08
C ILE A 222 -5.14 -32.75 10.61
N SER A 223 -4.38 -32.33 11.61
CA SER A 223 -3.39 -33.15 12.30
C SER A 223 -3.79 -33.28 13.76
N ASN A 224 -3.63 -34.47 14.32
CA ASN A 224 -3.88 -34.77 15.71
C ASN A 224 -2.56 -35.03 16.49
N GLU A 225 -2.66 -35.34 17.78
CA GLU A 225 -1.51 -35.64 18.62
C GLU A 225 -0.70 -36.88 18.17
N PHE A 226 -1.31 -37.79 17.38
CA PHE A 226 -0.66 -38.98 16.83
C PHE A 226 0.04 -38.69 15.49
N LYS A 227 -0.05 -37.47 14.96
CA LYS A 227 0.45 -37.03 13.65
C LYS A 227 -0.16 -37.80 12.48
N ASP A 228 -1.40 -38.25 12.61
CA ASP A 228 -2.19 -38.78 11.54
C ASP A 228 -2.84 -37.60 10.78
N ASP A 229 -2.30 -37.26 9.63
CA ASP A 229 -2.78 -36.13 8.81
C ASP A 229 -3.96 -36.56 7.95
N ILE A 230 -5.07 -35.85 8.09
CA ILE A 230 -6.25 -35.99 7.25
C ILE A 230 -6.35 -34.77 6.35
N TYR A 231 -6.40 -34.97 5.05
CA TYR A 231 -6.56 -33.92 4.06
C TYR A 231 -8.01 -33.86 3.60
N THR A 232 -8.55 -32.64 3.57
CA THR A 232 -9.89 -32.37 3.05
C THR A 232 -9.75 -31.41 1.87
N MET A 233 -10.46 -31.68 0.79
CA MET A 233 -10.52 -30.81 -0.39
C MET A 233 -11.97 -30.46 -0.67
N ASP A 234 -12.27 -29.17 -0.67
CA ASP A 234 -13.55 -28.60 -1.03
C ASP A 234 -13.47 -28.12 -2.48
N ILE A 235 -14.29 -28.71 -3.37
CA ILE A 235 -14.29 -28.39 -4.78
C ILE A 235 -15.45 -27.42 -5.08
N PRO A 236 -15.16 -26.16 -5.46
CA PRO A 236 -16.21 -25.18 -5.69
C PRO A 236 -16.96 -25.45 -7.02
N GLY A 237 -18.28 -25.26 -6.99
CA GLY A 237 -19.14 -25.52 -8.14
C GLY A 237 -18.79 -24.71 -9.39
N HIS A 238 -18.22 -23.51 -9.24
CA HIS A 238 -17.82 -22.66 -10.37
C HIS A 238 -16.65 -23.22 -11.19
N TRP A 239 -15.92 -24.22 -10.69
CA TRP A 239 -14.91 -24.91 -11.49
C TRP A 239 -15.50 -25.81 -12.56
N TYR A 240 -16.70 -26.37 -12.32
CA TYR A 240 -17.39 -27.29 -13.24
C TYR A 240 -18.42 -26.57 -14.10
N ASP A 241 -19.10 -25.58 -13.55
CA ASP A 241 -20.13 -24.82 -14.27
C ASP A 241 -19.83 -23.32 -14.22
N LYS A 242 -19.52 -22.75 -15.38
CA LYS A 242 -19.24 -21.33 -15.55
C LYS A 242 -20.44 -20.42 -15.22
N ASN A 243 -21.66 -20.98 -15.11
CA ASN A 243 -22.82 -20.24 -14.68
C ASN A 243 -22.88 -20.05 -13.17
N PHE A 244 -22.23 -20.91 -12.40
CA PHE A 244 -21.99 -20.72 -10.97
C PHE A 244 -20.76 -19.83 -10.77
N LYS A 245 -20.93 -18.54 -10.99
CA LYS A 245 -19.88 -17.58 -10.66
C LYS A 245 -19.77 -17.48 -9.14
N GLY A 246 -18.56 -17.49 -8.61
CA GLY A 246 -18.33 -17.17 -7.19
C GLY A 246 -18.95 -15.82 -6.83
N ALA A 247 -19.60 -15.73 -5.66
CA ALA A 247 -20.24 -14.50 -5.17
C ALA A 247 -19.25 -13.34 -5.05
N TYR A 248 -17.99 -13.65 -4.86
CA TYR A 248 -16.88 -12.69 -4.77
C TYR A 248 -15.71 -13.18 -5.60
N ARG A 249 -15.22 -12.35 -6.51
CA ARG A 249 -13.93 -12.57 -7.15
C ARG A 249 -12.85 -11.88 -6.35
N ASN A 250 -11.81 -12.62 -6.01
CA ASN A 250 -10.58 -12.00 -5.54
C ASN A 250 -9.93 -11.27 -6.72
N VAL A 251 -10.09 -9.97 -6.79
CA VAL A 251 -9.45 -9.11 -7.80
C VAL A 251 -8.07 -8.66 -7.28
N GLY A 252 -7.32 -9.60 -6.73
CA GLY A 252 -5.94 -9.33 -6.33
C GLY A 252 -5.08 -9.08 -7.57
N THR A 253 -4.97 -7.84 -7.98
CA THR A 253 -4.05 -7.43 -9.03
C THR A 253 -2.68 -7.24 -8.43
N SER A 254 -1.81 -8.23 -8.56
CA SER A 254 -0.38 -7.99 -8.39
C SER A 254 0.21 -7.60 -9.73
N PHE A 255 0.53 -6.34 -9.93
CA PHE A 255 1.34 -5.90 -11.05
C PHE A 255 2.82 -6.08 -10.70
N ALA A 256 3.42 -7.15 -11.17
CA ALA A 256 4.86 -7.21 -11.34
C ALA A 256 5.16 -6.71 -12.75
N ALA A 257 5.18 -5.39 -12.95
CA ALA A 257 5.66 -4.81 -14.19
C ALA A 257 7.18 -4.91 -14.19
N SER A 258 7.74 -5.93 -14.80
CA SER A 258 9.17 -6.04 -15.06
C SER A 258 9.61 -5.15 -16.24
N GLU A 259 8.69 -4.81 -17.15
CA GLU A 259 8.95 -3.90 -18.26
C GLU A 259 7.66 -3.15 -18.60
N TYR A 260 7.70 -1.83 -18.56
CA TYR A 260 6.65 -0.98 -19.13
C TYR A 260 7.28 0.04 -20.05
N THR A 261 6.66 0.26 -21.19
CA THR A 261 7.07 1.31 -22.13
C THR A 261 6.05 2.45 -22.05
N VAL A 262 6.52 3.65 -21.77
CA VAL A 262 5.70 4.87 -21.85
C VAL A 262 5.94 5.49 -23.20
N SER A 263 4.98 5.42 -24.12
CA SER A 263 5.00 6.19 -25.35
C SER A 263 3.79 7.12 -25.37
N SER A 264 4.04 8.42 -25.44
CA SER A 264 3.11 9.54 -25.68
C SER A 264 1.65 9.28 -25.27
N ASN A 265 1.37 9.12 -23.96
CA ASN A 265 0.07 8.96 -23.32
C ASN A 265 -0.52 7.53 -23.22
N GLU A 266 0.19 6.50 -23.62
CA GLU A 266 -0.23 5.11 -23.37
C GLU A 266 0.84 4.36 -22.61
N ILE A 267 0.40 3.60 -21.57
CA ILE A 267 1.24 2.67 -20.85
C ILE A 267 0.90 1.28 -21.39
N THR A 268 1.85 0.64 -22.06
CA THR A 268 1.71 -0.75 -22.51
C THR A 268 2.48 -1.66 -21.55
N PHE A 269 1.80 -2.70 -21.06
CA PHE A 269 2.33 -3.71 -20.13
C PHE A 269 2.90 -4.89 -20.91
#